data_d8e5d3f85542bd10204f656a07856f0a
#
_entry.id   d8e5d3f85542bd10204f656a07856f0a
#
_cell.length_a   1.000
_cell.length_b   1.000
_cell.length_c   1.000
_cell.angle_alpha   90.00
_cell.angle_beta   90.00
_cell.angle_gamma   90.00
#
_symmetry.space_group_name_H-M   'P 1'
#
loop_
_entity.id
_entity.type
_entity.pdbx_description
1 polymer ?
#
loop_
_entity_poly.entity_id
_entity_poly.type
_entity_poly.pdbx_seq_one_letter_code
_entity_poly.pdbx_strand_id
1 'polypeptide(L)'
;TVLGLIERTRPTLAIVDSAQTIVSQDVDGISGGSTQVREVASALIDTAKTLNIPVLLVGHVTKDGSIAGPRTLEHLVDVVCQFEGDPETALRMLRAVKNRFGPTDEVGCFDMSGEGIEEVSDPSGLFLSSADERVEGTCVTFTLDGHRSLPIEIQALVTSSVLPTPRRAVVGVETNRIAMLTAVLYRHGKVNLLANDLYVSTIAGGLAKEPACDLAIVAALASAARSKPIARDTCAIGEISLTGQIR
;
A
#
# COMPACT_ATOMS: atom_id res chain seq x y z
N THR A 1 -9.59 30.91 22.72
CA THR A 1 -10.03 29.96 21.69
C THR A 1 -8.92 29.79 20.63
N VAL A 2 -8.89 28.64 19.94
CA VAL A 2 -7.91 28.37 18.85
C VAL A 2 -8.05 29.41 17.74
N LEU A 3 -9.28 29.70 17.31
CA LEU A 3 -9.56 30.69 16.28
C LEU A 3 -9.02 32.08 16.65
N GLY A 4 -9.32 32.55 17.86
CA GLY A 4 -8.81 33.85 18.32
C GLY A 4 -7.29 33.91 18.44
N LEU A 5 -6.60 32.78 18.64
CA LEU A 5 -5.15 32.73 18.59
C LEU A 5 -4.64 32.92 17.15
N ILE A 6 -5.23 32.20 16.18
CA ILE A 6 -4.88 32.32 14.75
C ILE A 6 -5.12 33.74 14.26
N GLU A 7 -6.26 34.34 14.60
CA GLU A 7 -6.60 35.72 14.24
C GLU A 7 -5.60 36.74 14.75
N ARG A 8 -5.13 36.56 15.99
CA ARG A 8 -4.22 37.47 16.69
C ARG A 8 -2.79 37.36 16.22
N THR A 9 -2.32 36.10 16.01
CA THR A 9 -0.92 35.83 15.64
C THR A 9 -0.66 35.89 14.14
N ARG A 10 -1.69 35.72 13.29
CA ARG A 10 -1.56 35.70 11.83
C ARG A 10 -0.41 34.83 11.35
N PRO A 11 -0.34 33.55 11.72
CA PRO A 11 0.77 32.68 11.35
C PRO A 11 0.81 32.44 9.84
N THR A 12 1.98 32.11 9.30
CA THR A 12 2.13 31.66 7.90
C THR A 12 1.56 30.26 7.66
N LEU A 13 1.45 29.44 8.71
CA LEU A 13 0.83 28.12 8.74
C LEU A 13 0.31 27.86 10.14
N ALA A 14 -0.91 27.35 10.26
CA ALA A 14 -1.44 26.84 11.51
C ALA A 14 -1.54 25.30 11.46
N ILE A 15 -0.97 24.62 12.45
CA ILE A 15 -1.07 23.16 12.60
C ILE A 15 -1.94 22.89 13.84
N VAL A 16 -2.99 22.09 13.62
CA VAL A 16 -3.97 21.73 14.65
C VAL A 16 -3.94 20.22 14.87
N ASP A 17 -3.38 19.78 15.98
CA ASP A 17 -3.33 18.36 16.38
C ASP A 17 -4.10 18.19 17.71
N SER A 18 -5.29 17.60 17.69
CA SER A 18 -6.02 16.99 16.60
C SER A 18 -7.46 17.55 16.56
N ALA A 19 -8.14 17.33 15.43
CA ALA A 19 -9.54 17.73 15.27
C ALA A 19 -10.46 17.14 16.35
N GLN A 20 -10.13 15.96 16.86
CA GLN A 20 -10.92 15.22 17.85
C GLN A 20 -10.80 15.77 19.27
N THR A 21 -9.74 16.51 19.58
CA THR A 21 -9.49 17.05 20.92
C THR A 21 -10.10 18.44 21.14
N ILE A 22 -10.50 19.10 20.05
CA ILE A 22 -11.10 20.43 20.11
C ILE A 22 -12.62 20.29 20.22
N VAL A 23 -13.23 21.14 21.03
CA VAL A 23 -14.68 21.19 21.24
C VAL A 23 -15.19 22.57 20.88
N SER A 24 -16.28 22.64 20.09
CA SER A 24 -17.07 23.86 19.90
C SER A 24 -18.16 23.93 20.96
N GLN A 25 -18.42 25.13 21.45
CA GLN A 25 -19.54 25.40 22.35
C GLN A 25 -20.86 25.66 21.60
N ASP A 26 -20.79 25.79 20.29
CA ASP A 26 -21.93 26.16 19.44
C ASP A 26 -22.79 24.93 19.07
N VAL A 27 -22.30 23.71 19.31
CA VAL A 27 -23.03 22.47 19.05
C VAL A 27 -22.90 21.47 20.20
N ASP A 28 -23.99 20.76 20.46
CA ASP A 28 -23.99 19.66 21.42
C ASP A 28 -23.26 18.43 20.84
N GLY A 29 -22.65 17.66 21.71
CA GLY A 29 -22.00 16.41 21.37
C GLY A 29 -20.75 16.14 22.19
N ILE A 30 -20.30 14.89 22.17
CA ILE A 30 -19.08 14.47 22.84
C ILE A 30 -17.84 14.90 22.05
N SER A 31 -16.77 15.20 22.75
CA SER A 31 -15.46 15.47 22.11
C SER A 31 -15.08 14.34 21.17
N GLY A 32 -14.63 14.67 19.97
CA GLY A 32 -14.29 13.70 18.91
C GLY A 32 -15.49 13.09 18.16
N GLY A 33 -16.72 13.39 18.56
CA GLY A 33 -17.92 12.95 17.82
C GLY A 33 -18.03 13.65 16.46
N SER A 34 -18.74 13.02 15.52
CA SER A 34 -18.85 13.48 14.12
C SER A 34 -19.38 14.92 13.99
N THR A 35 -20.35 15.28 14.81
CA THR A 35 -20.94 16.64 14.84
C THR A 35 -19.91 17.67 15.30
N GLN A 36 -19.21 17.38 16.39
CA GLN A 36 -18.18 18.27 16.93
C GLN A 36 -17.01 18.43 15.96
N VAL A 37 -16.50 17.34 15.40
CA VAL A 37 -15.37 17.38 14.45
C VAL A 37 -15.72 18.15 13.19
N ARG A 38 -16.95 17.99 12.68
CA ARG A 38 -17.44 18.74 11.52
C ARG A 38 -17.52 20.24 11.82
N GLU A 39 -18.07 20.62 12.96
CA GLU A 39 -18.19 22.02 13.37
C GLU A 39 -16.82 22.69 13.53
N VAL A 40 -15.92 22.03 14.24
CA VAL A 40 -14.53 22.51 14.42
C VAL A 40 -13.84 22.69 13.07
N ALA A 41 -13.98 21.72 12.17
CA ALA A 41 -13.38 21.81 10.84
C ALA A 41 -13.98 22.96 10.02
N SER A 42 -15.32 23.13 10.04
CA SER A 42 -15.98 24.25 9.35
C SER A 42 -15.49 25.60 9.85
N ALA A 43 -15.43 25.79 11.16
CA ALA A 43 -14.96 27.04 11.76
C ALA A 43 -13.48 27.33 11.43
N LEU A 44 -12.61 26.31 11.42
CA LEU A 44 -11.22 26.45 11.00
C LEU A 44 -11.09 26.78 9.51
N ILE A 45 -11.90 26.16 8.65
CA ILE A 45 -11.93 26.43 7.20
C ILE A 45 -12.35 27.87 6.93
N ASP A 46 -13.41 28.35 7.58
CA ASP A 46 -13.89 29.72 7.41
C ASP A 46 -12.81 30.73 7.86
N THR A 47 -12.16 30.49 8.97
CA THR A 47 -11.05 31.30 9.47
C THR A 47 -9.86 31.26 8.51
N ALA A 48 -9.48 30.09 8.04
CA ALA A 48 -8.39 29.90 7.09
C ALA A 48 -8.61 30.68 5.79
N LYS A 49 -9.81 30.59 5.22
CA LYS A 49 -10.20 31.29 3.98
C LYS A 49 -10.29 32.80 4.19
N THR A 50 -10.91 33.24 5.27
CA THR A 50 -11.07 34.67 5.58
C THR A 50 -9.73 35.36 5.82
N LEU A 51 -8.80 34.68 6.46
CA LEU A 51 -7.49 35.24 6.81
C LEU A 51 -6.41 34.92 5.78
N ASN A 52 -6.72 34.06 4.79
CA ASN A 52 -5.76 33.52 3.81
C ASN A 52 -4.55 32.85 4.49
N ILE A 53 -4.82 32.04 5.51
CA ILE A 53 -3.83 31.29 6.29
C ILE A 53 -4.03 29.80 6.00
N PRO A 54 -3.03 29.06 5.51
CA PRO A 54 -3.12 27.59 5.38
C PRO A 54 -3.21 26.94 6.76
N VAL A 55 -4.12 25.96 6.87
CA VAL A 55 -4.33 25.18 8.09
C VAL A 55 -4.11 23.70 7.79
N LEU A 56 -3.20 23.07 8.52
CA LEU A 56 -3.03 21.64 8.56
C LEU A 56 -3.79 21.06 9.76
N LEU A 57 -4.84 20.31 9.47
CA LEU A 57 -5.66 19.66 10.49
C LEU A 57 -5.31 18.18 10.58
N VAL A 58 -4.77 17.77 11.74
CA VAL A 58 -4.45 16.38 12.01
C VAL A 58 -5.69 15.66 12.54
N GLY A 59 -6.01 14.51 11.96
CA GLY A 59 -7.11 13.65 12.38
C GLY A 59 -6.66 12.22 12.57
N HIS A 60 -7.23 11.52 13.54
CA HIS A 60 -6.95 10.11 13.80
C HIS A 60 -8.08 9.24 13.21
N VAL A 61 -7.69 8.14 12.55
CA VAL A 61 -8.59 7.11 12.06
C VAL A 61 -8.65 6.00 13.11
N THR A 62 -9.84 5.71 13.63
CA THR A 62 -10.04 4.55 14.48
C THR A 62 -10.36 3.30 13.66
N LYS A 63 -9.91 2.12 14.10
CA LYS A 63 -10.07 0.84 13.39
C LYS A 63 -11.53 0.43 13.20
N ASP A 64 -12.42 0.90 14.04
CA ASP A 64 -13.85 0.55 14.08
C ASP A 64 -14.77 1.61 13.46
N GLY A 65 -14.21 2.72 12.94
CA GLY A 65 -15.01 3.75 12.25
C GLY A 65 -16.01 4.50 13.13
N SER A 66 -15.99 4.29 14.46
CA SER A 66 -16.96 4.86 15.41
C SER A 66 -16.70 6.34 15.74
N ILE A 67 -15.49 6.84 15.52
CA ILE A 67 -15.14 8.26 15.63
C ILE A 67 -15.05 8.85 14.22
N ALA A 68 -15.54 10.08 14.05
CA ALA A 68 -15.57 10.77 12.78
C ALA A 68 -14.19 10.70 12.06
N GLY A 69 -14.06 9.70 11.21
CA GLY A 69 -12.85 9.48 10.40
C GLY A 69 -12.72 10.50 9.28
N PRO A 70 -11.64 10.43 8.48
CA PRO A 70 -11.33 11.34 7.39
C PRO A 70 -12.50 11.55 6.42
N ARG A 71 -13.33 10.53 6.20
CA ARG A 71 -14.53 10.62 5.31
C ARG A 71 -15.51 11.72 5.67
N THR A 72 -15.63 12.07 6.97
CA THR A 72 -16.53 13.16 7.41
C THR A 72 -16.00 14.52 6.98
N LEU A 73 -14.68 14.67 6.84
CA LEU A 73 -14.01 15.93 6.52
C LEU A 73 -13.62 16.04 5.04
N GLU A 74 -13.57 14.95 4.30
CA GLU A 74 -13.17 14.93 2.88
C GLU A 74 -13.92 15.95 2.02
N HIS A 75 -15.19 16.15 2.29
CA HIS A 75 -16.01 17.09 1.51
C HIS A 75 -15.76 18.56 1.88
N LEU A 76 -15.20 18.82 3.05
CA LEU A 76 -15.03 20.16 3.59
C LEU A 76 -13.65 20.76 3.25
N VAL A 77 -12.62 19.94 3.22
CA VAL A 77 -11.22 20.39 3.05
C VAL A 77 -10.77 20.32 1.60
N ASP A 78 -9.74 21.07 1.25
CA ASP A 78 -9.20 21.13 -0.13
C ASP A 78 -8.27 19.94 -0.43
N VAL A 79 -7.55 19.46 0.56
CA VAL A 79 -6.59 18.34 0.43
C VAL A 79 -6.78 17.38 1.59
N VAL A 80 -6.77 16.09 1.30
CA VAL A 80 -6.74 14.99 2.28
C VAL A 80 -5.53 14.13 1.99
N CYS A 81 -4.61 14.06 2.96
CA CYS A 81 -3.50 13.13 2.93
C CYS A 81 -3.73 12.05 3.98
N GLN A 82 -3.49 10.81 3.61
CA GLN A 82 -3.56 9.66 4.51
C GLN A 82 -2.15 9.16 4.77
N PHE A 83 -1.82 8.98 6.06
CA PHE A 83 -0.55 8.44 6.50
C PHE A 83 -0.79 7.00 6.95
N GLU A 84 -0.33 6.06 6.14
CA GLU A 84 -0.54 4.62 6.33
C GLU A 84 0.74 3.96 6.79
N GLY A 85 0.62 2.99 7.70
CA GLY A 85 1.73 2.15 8.11
C GLY A 85 1.44 0.69 7.82
N ASP A 86 2.43 -0.02 7.32
CA ASP A 86 2.39 -1.46 7.24
C ASP A 86 2.84 -2.03 8.60
N PRO A 87 2.02 -2.88 9.27
CA PRO A 87 2.42 -3.50 10.53
C PRO A 87 3.63 -4.42 10.44
N GLU A 88 3.92 -4.95 9.24
CA GLU A 88 4.99 -5.91 9.02
C GLU A 88 6.31 -5.24 8.62
N THR A 89 6.26 -3.98 8.24
CA THR A 89 7.43 -3.19 7.85
C THR A 89 7.53 -1.88 8.63
N ALA A 90 8.73 -1.32 8.73
CA ALA A 90 8.93 0.01 9.30
C ALA A 90 8.42 1.14 8.36
N LEU A 91 8.01 0.77 7.14
CA LEU A 91 7.57 1.74 6.13
C LEU A 91 6.27 2.43 6.50
N ARG A 92 6.23 3.71 6.14
CA ARG A 92 5.05 4.56 6.19
C ARG A 92 4.85 5.20 4.82
N MET A 93 3.61 5.22 4.37
CA MET A 93 3.21 5.81 3.10
C MET A 93 2.34 7.03 3.35
N LEU A 94 2.69 8.16 2.75
CA LEU A 94 1.85 9.35 2.72
C LEU A 94 1.20 9.46 1.35
N ARG A 95 -0.12 9.34 1.31
CA ARG A 95 -0.92 9.38 0.08
C ARG A 95 -1.88 10.56 0.07
N ALA A 96 -1.98 11.25 -1.05
CA ALA A 96 -3.09 12.16 -1.28
C ALA A 96 -4.34 11.36 -1.66
N VAL A 97 -5.39 11.43 -0.84
CA VAL A 97 -6.71 10.81 -1.13
C VAL A 97 -7.60 11.78 -1.90
N LYS A 98 -7.45 13.08 -1.60
CA LYS A 98 -8.09 14.20 -2.30
C LYS A 98 -7.08 15.34 -2.44
N ASN A 99 -7.01 15.91 -3.61
CA ASN A 99 -6.20 17.09 -3.85
C ASN A 99 -6.88 18.01 -4.88
N ARG A 100 -7.37 19.15 -4.41
CA ARG A 100 -8.02 20.14 -5.27
C ARG A 100 -7.04 20.85 -6.20
N PHE A 101 -5.77 20.86 -5.87
CA PHE A 101 -4.72 21.64 -6.54
C PHE A 101 -3.85 20.83 -7.48
N GLY A 102 -4.02 19.50 -7.53
CA GLY A 102 -3.21 18.62 -8.35
C GLY A 102 -3.64 17.16 -8.31
N PRO A 103 -2.84 16.26 -8.87
CA PRO A 103 -3.11 14.82 -8.88
C PRO A 103 -3.03 14.21 -7.47
N THR A 104 -3.57 12.99 -7.33
CA THR A 104 -3.58 12.24 -6.07
C THR A 104 -2.73 10.96 -6.12
N ASP A 105 -1.97 10.79 -7.15
CA ASP A 105 -1.22 9.60 -7.51
C ASP A 105 0.24 9.59 -7.03
N GLU A 106 0.69 10.70 -6.44
CA GLU A 106 1.98 10.78 -5.76
C GLU A 106 1.93 10.13 -4.39
N VAL A 107 2.97 9.36 -4.06
CA VAL A 107 3.13 8.67 -2.78
C VAL A 107 4.50 8.99 -2.19
N GLY A 108 4.51 9.55 -0.99
CA GLY A 108 5.74 9.70 -0.19
C GLY A 108 6.00 8.43 0.61
N CYS A 109 7.24 7.95 0.61
CA CYS A 109 7.67 6.79 1.38
C CYS A 109 8.62 7.24 2.49
N PHE A 110 8.38 6.71 3.69
CA PHE A 110 9.16 7.03 4.88
C PHE A 110 9.50 5.76 5.65
N ASP A 111 10.67 5.73 6.26
CA ASP A 111 11.07 4.72 7.23
C ASP A 111 10.95 5.25 8.65
N MET A 112 10.47 4.41 9.56
CA MET A 112 10.40 4.72 10.99
C MET A 112 11.62 4.15 11.69
N SER A 113 12.69 4.92 11.74
CA SER A 113 13.89 4.56 12.46
C SER A 113 13.82 4.91 13.96
N GLY A 114 14.81 4.45 14.74
CA GLY A 114 14.94 4.84 16.14
C GLY A 114 15.21 6.34 16.36
N GLU A 115 15.59 7.06 15.32
CA GLU A 115 15.89 8.50 15.33
C GLU A 115 14.72 9.34 14.80
N GLY A 116 13.65 8.70 14.30
CA GLY A 116 12.45 9.37 13.81
C GLY A 116 11.99 8.89 12.44
N ILE A 117 11.35 9.79 11.69
CA ILE A 117 10.86 9.52 10.35
C ILE A 117 11.89 10.03 9.34
N GLU A 118 12.38 9.14 8.49
CA GLU A 118 13.32 9.43 7.43
C GLU A 118 12.68 9.22 6.06
N GLU A 119 12.95 10.10 5.11
CA GLU A 119 12.47 9.95 3.73
C GLU A 119 13.19 8.80 3.03
N VAL A 120 12.42 7.89 2.43
CA VAL A 120 12.94 6.84 1.56
C VAL A 120 12.70 7.26 0.12
N SER A 121 13.69 7.87 -0.50
CA SER A 121 13.61 8.34 -1.89
C SER A 121 13.49 7.19 -2.89
N ASP A 122 14.11 6.05 -2.58
CA ASP A 122 14.03 4.82 -3.37
C ASP A 122 13.70 3.60 -2.50
N PRO A 123 12.42 3.22 -2.36
CA PRO A 123 12.01 2.04 -1.61
C PRO A 123 12.28 0.71 -2.34
N SER A 124 12.86 0.73 -3.54
CA SER A 124 13.05 -0.46 -4.38
C SER A 124 13.82 -1.58 -3.67
N GLY A 125 14.83 -1.23 -2.89
CA GLY A 125 15.63 -2.20 -2.14
C GLY A 125 14.89 -2.95 -1.03
N LEU A 126 13.72 -2.46 -0.61
CA LEU A 126 12.97 -3.05 0.52
C LEU A 126 12.14 -4.28 0.11
N PHE A 127 11.79 -4.38 -1.17
CA PHE A 127 10.98 -5.46 -1.72
C PHE A 127 11.78 -6.49 -2.52
N LEU A 128 13.10 -6.45 -2.38
CA LEU A 128 14.04 -7.37 -3.02
C LEU A 128 14.89 -8.07 -1.96
N SER A 129 15.21 -9.34 -2.19
CA SER A 129 16.12 -10.05 -1.32
C SER A 129 17.55 -9.49 -1.43
N SER A 130 18.22 -9.39 -0.29
CA SER A 130 19.62 -8.95 -0.21
C SER A 130 20.64 -10.06 -0.51
N ALA A 131 20.19 -11.29 -0.77
CA ALA A 131 21.07 -12.43 -0.98
C ALA A 131 21.91 -12.28 -2.25
N ASP A 132 23.22 -12.44 -2.14
CA ASP A 132 24.14 -12.38 -3.29
C ASP A 132 24.08 -13.65 -4.15
N GLU A 133 23.54 -14.74 -3.63
CA GLU A 133 23.43 -16.00 -4.33
C GLU A 133 22.19 -16.08 -5.21
N ARG A 134 22.32 -16.74 -6.36
CA ARG A 134 21.20 -17.08 -7.23
C ARG A 134 20.38 -18.18 -6.56
N VAL A 135 19.15 -17.87 -6.22
CA VAL A 135 18.22 -18.81 -5.58
C VAL A 135 17.13 -19.21 -6.56
N GLU A 136 16.85 -20.51 -6.64
CA GLU A 136 15.71 -21.01 -7.42
C GLU A 136 14.39 -20.54 -6.83
N GLY A 137 13.36 -20.42 -7.68
CA GLY A 137 12.04 -20.04 -7.23
C GLY A 137 11.85 -18.54 -7.02
N THR A 138 12.77 -17.71 -7.47
CA THR A 138 12.65 -16.25 -7.36
C THR A 138 12.55 -15.57 -8.71
N CYS A 139 11.74 -14.53 -8.82
CA CYS A 139 11.66 -13.67 -10.01
C CYS A 139 11.21 -12.26 -9.62
N VAL A 140 11.88 -11.25 -10.17
CA VAL A 140 11.52 -9.86 -9.95
C VAL A 140 10.47 -9.42 -10.96
N THR A 141 9.49 -8.65 -10.49
CA THR A 141 8.49 -7.95 -11.30
C THR A 141 8.31 -6.54 -10.78
N PHE A 142 7.34 -5.81 -11.35
CA PHE A 142 7.00 -4.47 -10.90
C PHE A 142 5.51 -4.39 -10.59
N THR A 143 5.18 -3.72 -9.50
CA THR A 143 3.81 -3.35 -9.12
C THR A 143 3.69 -1.84 -9.10
N LEU A 144 2.47 -1.34 -9.20
CA LEU A 144 2.18 0.09 -9.12
C LEU A 144 1.61 0.43 -7.74
N ASP A 145 2.16 1.47 -7.16
CA ASP A 145 1.62 2.11 -5.98
C ASP A 145 1.39 3.60 -6.28
N GLY A 146 0.14 3.94 -6.58
CA GLY A 146 -0.18 5.20 -7.25
C GLY A 146 0.45 5.23 -8.65
N HIS A 147 1.26 6.23 -8.96
CA HIS A 147 2.08 6.30 -10.18
C HIS A 147 3.52 5.79 -9.98
N ARG A 148 3.86 5.37 -8.78
CA ARG A 148 5.19 4.85 -8.49
C ARG A 148 5.29 3.38 -8.87
N SER A 149 6.24 3.06 -9.73
CA SER A 149 6.61 1.68 -10.03
C SER A 149 7.58 1.17 -8.95
N LEU A 150 7.21 0.07 -8.31
CA LEU A 150 8.02 -0.58 -7.27
C LEU A 150 8.45 -1.96 -7.75
N PRO A 151 9.75 -2.29 -7.77
CA PRO A 151 10.18 -3.65 -7.99
C PRO A 151 9.77 -4.51 -6.80
N ILE A 152 9.29 -5.70 -7.08
CA ILE A 152 8.87 -6.66 -6.07
C ILE A 152 9.39 -8.05 -6.46
N GLU A 153 9.94 -8.78 -5.51
CA GLU A 153 10.37 -10.14 -5.72
C GLU A 153 9.26 -11.13 -5.38
N ILE A 154 8.93 -11.98 -6.33
CA ILE A 154 8.08 -13.14 -6.15
C ILE A 154 8.95 -14.33 -5.74
N GLN A 155 8.59 -14.99 -4.67
CA GLN A 155 9.21 -16.23 -4.20
C GLN A 155 8.25 -17.39 -4.31
N ALA A 156 8.67 -18.50 -4.88
CA ALA A 156 7.92 -19.71 -5.03
C ALA A 156 8.69 -20.92 -4.49
N LEU A 157 7.99 -21.76 -3.74
CA LEU A 157 8.49 -23.06 -3.30
C LEU A 157 7.55 -24.13 -3.83
N VAL A 158 8.11 -25.16 -4.44
CA VAL A 158 7.39 -26.32 -4.98
C VAL A 158 7.88 -27.57 -4.30
N THR A 159 6.99 -28.30 -3.65
CA THR A 159 7.32 -29.55 -2.97
C THR A 159 6.36 -30.66 -3.37
N SER A 160 6.78 -31.91 -3.22
CA SER A 160 5.88 -33.05 -3.40
C SER A 160 4.80 -33.03 -2.32
N SER A 161 3.54 -33.15 -2.73
CA SER A 161 2.45 -33.24 -1.75
C SER A 161 2.35 -34.64 -1.17
N VAL A 162 2.19 -34.71 0.15
CA VAL A 162 1.87 -35.94 0.88
C VAL A 162 0.36 -36.09 1.15
N LEU A 163 -0.43 -35.08 0.73
CA LEU A 163 -1.86 -35.03 0.95
C LEU A 163 -2.62 -35.40 -0.34
N PRO A 164 -3.82 -35.98 -0.23
CA PRO A 164 -4.68 -36.23 -1.39
C PRO A 164 -5.02 -34.95 -2.18
N THR A 165 -5.13 -33.82 -1.48
CA THR A 165 -5.34 -32.51 -2.08
C THR A 165 -4.11 -31.65 -1.82
N PRO A 166 -3.35 -31.29 -2.86
CA PRO A 166 -2.17 -30.44 -2.73
C PRO A 166 -2.49 -29.05 -2.16
N ARG A 167 -1.58 -28.53 -1.33
CA ARG A 167 -1.73 -27.22 -0.69
C ARG A 167 -1.39 -26.08 -1.64
N ARG A 168 -2.09 -24.97 -1.45
CA ARG A 168 -1.82 -23.69 -2.11
C ARG A 168 -1.79 -22.60 -1.04
N ALA A 169 -0.59 -22.25 -0.57
CA ALA A 169 -0.40 -21.18 0.39
C ALA A 169 0.17 -19.93 -0.33
N VAL A 170 -0.52 -18.82 -0.19
CA VAL A 170 -0.22 -17.63 -0.99
C VAL A 170 -0.25 -16.39 -0.10
N VAL A 171 0.78 -15.55 -0.19
CA VAL A 171 0.89 -14.28 0.51
C VAL A 171 1.30 -13.19 -0.50
N GLY A 172 0.60 -12.06 -0.49
CA GLY A 172 0.90 -10.93 -1.38
C GLY A 172 0.45 -11.09 -2.84
N VAL A 173 -0.13 -12.26 -3.20
CA VAL A 173 -0.67 -12.57 -4.52
C VAL A 173 -2.08 -13.16 -4.35
N GLU A 174 -2.92 -13.07 -5.36
CA GLU A 174 -4.26 -13.64 -5.31
C GLU A 174 -4.24 -15.18 -5.50
N THR A 175 -4.87 -15.92 -4.59
CA THR A 175 -4.88 -17.40 -4.59
C THR A 175 -5.52 -17.98 -5.86
N ASN A 176 -6.62 -17.39 -6.33
CA ASN A 176 -7.29 -17.86 -7.55
C ASN A 176 -6.39 -17.67 -8.78
N ARG A 177 -5.58 -16.60 -8.78
CA ARG A 177 -4.64 -16.35 -9.88
C ARG A 177 -3.58 -17.45 -9.94
N ILE A 178 -3.05 -17.88 -8.81
CA ILE A 178 -2.08 -19.00 -8.74
C ILE A 178 -2.68 -20.29 -9.29
N ALA A 179 -3.94 -20.59 -8.97
CA ALA A 179 -4.63 -21.79 -9.50
C ALA A 179 -4.75 -21.74 -11.02
N MET A 180 -5.13 -20.59 -11.59
CA MET A 180 -5.24 -20.40 -13.03
C MET A 180 -3.86 -20.51 -13.74
N LEU A 181 -2.85 -19.84 -13.21
CA LEU A 181 -1.49 -19.88 -13.75
C LEU A 181 -0.88 -21.28 -13.67
N THR A 182 -1.16 -22.05 -12.63
CA THR A 182 -0.75 -23.46 -12.52
C THR A 182 -1.36 -24.31 -13.63
N ALA A 183 -2.63 -24.09 -13.95
CA ALA A 183 -3.30 -24.80 -15.06
C ALA A 183 -2.72 -24.40 -16.43
N VAL A 184 -2.42 -23.11 -16.62
CA VAL A 184 -1.76 -22.62 -17.85
C VAL A 184 -0.36 -23.20 -18.00
N LEU A 185 0.43 -23.23 -16.92
CA LEU A 185 1.75 -23.88 -16.91
C LEU A 185 1.67 -25.35 -17.31
N TYR A 186 0.71 -26.08 -16.76
CA TYR A 186 0.51 -27.48 -17.13
C TYR A 186 0.17 -27.64 -18.63
N ARG A 187 -0.81 -26.89 -19.11
CA ARG A 187 -1.34 -27.06 -20.48
C ARG A 187 -0.40 -26.53 -21.55
N HIS A 188 0.18 -25.36 -21.33
CA HIS A 188 0.95 -24.62 -22.32
C HIS A 188 2.46 -24.60 -22.02
N GLY A 189 2.85 -24.50 -20.75
CA GLY A 189 4.24 -24.41 -20.33
C GLY A 189 4.98 -25.74 -20.19
N LYS A 190 4.28 -26.87 -20.30
CA LYS A 190 4.84 -28.21 -20.08
C LYS A 190 5.46 -28.41 -18.69
N VAL A 191 4.97 -27.70 -17.69
CA VAL A 191 5.36 -27.83 -16.28
C VAL A 191 4.17 -28.33 -15.49
N ASN A 192 4.25 -29.56 -14.99
CA ASN A 192 3.17 -30.16 -14.21
C ASN A 192 3.39 -29.92 -12.72
N LEU A 193 2.57 -29.08 -12.12
CA LEU A 193 2.56 -28.76 -10.70
C LEU A 193 1.26 -29.17 -9.99
N LEU A 194 0.38 -29.88 -10.69
CA LEU A 194 -0.97 -30.19 -10.18
C LEU A 194 -0.93 -31.07 -8.93
N ALA A 195 0.05 -31.96 -8.81
CA ALA A 195 0.24 -32.84 -7.66
C ALA A 195 1.23 -32.31 -6.61
N ASN A 196 1.71 -31.06 -6.76
CA ASN A 196 2.67 -30.47 -5.86
C ASN A 196 2.00 -29.50 -4.88
N ASP A 197 2.53 -29.39 -3.66
CA ASP A 197 2.27 -28.28 -2.78
C ASP A 197 2.99 -27.05 -3.30
N LEU A 198 2.28 -25.93 -3.40
CA LEU A 198 2.79 -24.66 -3.87
C LEU A 198 2.69 -23.60 -2.77
N TYR A 199 3.78 -22.91 -2.58
CA TYR A 199 3.88 -21.78 -1.67
C TYR A 199 4.39 -20.60 -2.49
N VAL A 200 3.64 -19.51 -2.54
CA VAL A 200 4.01 -18.31 -3.28
C VAL A 200 3.90 -17.11 -2.35
N SER A 201 4.94 -16.32 -2.28
CA SER A 201 4.98 -15.14 -1.42
C SER A 201 5.69 -13.98 -2.14
N THR A 202 5.34 -12.79 -1.75
CA THR A 202 6.11 -11.58 -2.04
C THR A 202 6.98 -11.23 -0.84
N ILE A 203 8.07 -10.50 -1.05
CA ILE A 203 8.93 -10.03 0.04
C ILE A 203 8.33 -8.78 0.70
N ALA A 204 8.58 -8.62 2.00
CA ALA A 204 8.29 -7.45 2.81
C ALA A 204 6.81 -6.99 2.75
N GLY A 205 5.87 -7.93 2.64
CA GLY A 205 4.44 -7.59 2.59
C GLY A 205 3.99 -6.88 1.32
N GLY A 206 4.84 -6.77 0.31
CA GLY A 206 4.48 -6.18 -0.98
C GLY A 206 3.30 -6.90 -1.63
N LEU A 207 2.46 -6.18 -2.37
CA LEU A 207 1.28 -6.74 -3.02
C LEU A 207 1.46 -6.73 -4.54
N ALA A 208 1.56 -7.91 -5.14
CA ALA A 208 1.57 -8.12 -6.60
C ALA A 208 0.13 -8.36 -7.08
N LYS A 209 -0.64 -7.28 -7.26
CA LYS A 209 -2.07 -7.34 -7.62
C LYS A 209 -2.32 -7.24 -9.11
N GLU A 210 -1.40 -6.66 -9.87
CA GLU A 210 -1.58 -6.43 -11.29
C GLU A 210 -1.44 -7.74 -12.08
N PRO A 211 -2.28 -7.95 -13.10
CA PRO A 211 -2.12 -9.08 -14.03
C PRO A 211 -0.74 -9.13 -14.69
N ALA A 212 -0.07 -8.00 -14.85
CA ALA A 212 1.29 -7.90 -15.36
C ALA A 212 2.34 -8.68 -14.54
N CYS A 213 2.03 -9.05 -13.29
CA CYS A 213 2.90 -9.88 -12.44
C CYS A 213 2.84 -11.38 -12.78
N ASP A 214 1.91 -11.83 -13.62
CA ASP A 214 1.70 -13.25 -13.93
C ASP A 214 2.95 -13.93 -14.47
N LEU A 215 3.66 -13.27 -15.38
CA LEU A 215 4.86 -13.84 -15.99
C LEU A 215 5.95 -14.09 -14.96
N ALA A 216 6.11 -13.22 -13.97
CA ALA A 216 7.06 -13.42 -12.88
C ALA A 216 6.64 -14.56 -11.95
N ILE A 217 5.35 -14.70 -11.66
CA ILE A 217 4.82 -15.81 -10.86
C ILE A 217 5.09 -17.14 -11.56
N VAL A 218 4.78 -17.21 -12.84
CA VAL A 218 5.02 -18.42 -13.66
C VAL A 218 6.50 -18.73 -13.76
N ALA A 219 7.35 -17.72 -13.94
CA ALA A 219 8.80 -17.87 -13.99
C ALA A 219 9.36 -18.39 -12.66
N ALA A 220 8.92 -17.83 -11.52
CA ALA A 220 9.32 -18.29 -10.19
C ALA A 220 8.89 -19.75 -9.92
N LEU A 221 7.64 -20.10 -10.26
CA LEU A 221 7.14 -21.48 -10.13
C LEU A 221 7.91 -22.47 -11.03
N ALA A 222 8.20 -22.10 -12.27
CA ALA A 222 8.96 -22.93 -13.19
C ALA A 222 10.43 -23.06 -12.74
N SER A 223 11.02 -21.99 -12.21
CA SER A 223 12.36 -21.99 -11.62
C SER A 223 12.45 -22.98 -10.46
N ALA A 224 11.52 -22.89 -9.50
CA ALA A 224 11.44 -23.80 -8.36
C ALA A 224 11.23 -25.25 -8.81
N ALA A 225 10.31 -25.51 -9.73
CA ALA A 225 10.00 -26.85 -10.22
C ALA A 225 11.18 -27.52 -10.95
N ARG A 226 12.05 -26.73 -11.55
CA ARG A 226 13.20 -27.23 -12.34
C ARG A 226 14.54 -27.11 -11.62
N SER A 227 14.53 -26.58 -10.39
CA SER A 227 15.74 -26.25 -9.62
C SER A 227 16.75 -25.44 -10.45
N LYS A 228 16.25 -24.46 -11.20
CA LYS A 228 17.07 -23.59 -12.05
C LYS A 228 16.81 -22.14 -11.71
N PRO A 229 17.76 -21.45 -11.07
CA PRO A 229 17.60 -20.05 -10.72
C PRO A 229 17.55 -19.17 -11.98
N ILE A 230 16.75 -18.10 -11.88
CA ILE A 230 16.71 -17.02 -12.86
C ILE A 230 17.89 -16.08 -12.61
N ALA A 231 18.41 -15.44 -13.66
CA ALA A 231 19.47 -14.45 -13.50
C ALA A 231 18.96 -13.23 -12.72
N ARG A 232 19.77 -12.69 -11.81
CA ARG A 232 19.35 -11.58 -10.89
C ARG A 232 19.01 -10.27 -11.60
N ASP A 233 19.60 -10.05 -12.75
CA ASP A 233 19.37 -8.89 -13.62
C ASP A 233 18.13 -9.06 -14.52
N THR A 234 17.37 -10.11 -14.29
CA THR A 234 16.16 -10.43 -15.06
C THR A 234 14.91 -10.07 -14.27
N CYS A 235 14.05 -9.28 -14.85
CA CYS A 235 12.67 -9.10 -14.40
C CYS A 235 11.69 -9.65 -15.44
N ALA A 236 10.50 -10.01 -14.98
CA ALA A 236 9.45 -10.52 -15.87
C ALA A 236 8.17 -9.72 -15.67
N ILE A 237 7.63 -9.19 -16.77
CA ILE A 237 6.39 -8.39 -16.79
C ILE A 237 5.53 -8.92 -17.92
N GLY A 238 4.28 -9.24 -17.63
CA GLY A 238 3.30 -9.65 -18.64
C GLY A 238 2.12 -10.36 -18.03
N GLU A 239 0.93 -10.06 -18.54
CA GLU A 239 -0.29 -10.80 -18.25
C GLU A 239 -0.30 -12.09 -19.02
N ILE A 240 -0.72 -13.19 -18.38
CA ILE A 240 -0.85 -14.49 -19.05
C ILE A 240 -2.33 -14.86 -19.18
N SER A 241 -2.77 -15.03 -20.43
CA SER A 241 -4.12 -15.48 -20.72
C SER A 241 -4.29 -16.99 -20.49
N LEU A 242 -5.53 -17.46 -20.36
CA LEU A 242 -5.84 -18.89 -20.26
C LEU A 242 -5.45 -19.67 -21.54
N THR A 243 -5.27 -18.98 -22.63
CA THR A 243 -4.77 -19.56 -23.90
C THR A 243 -3.25 -19.67 -23.97
N GLY A 244 -2.55 -19.24 -22.90
CA GLY A 244 -1.09 -19.28 -22.82
C GLY A 244 -0.38 -18.13 -23.54
N GLN A 245 -1.11 -17.12 -23.98
CA GLN A 245 -0.51 -15.91 -24.58
C GLN A 245 -0.06 -14.93 -23.51
N ILE A 246 1.07 -14.29 -23.74
CA ILE A 246 1.61 -13.21 -22.93
C ILE A 246 1.24 -11.88 -23.60
N ARG A 247 0.79 -10.93 -22.78
CA ARG A 247 0.42 -9.57 -23.20
C ARG A 247 1.21 -8.53 -22.43
#